data_69f7da01d69c3519d9df9d231a722b35
#
_entry.id   69f7da01d69c3519d9df9d231a722b35
#
_cell.length_a   1.000
_cell.length_b   1.000
_cell.length_c   1.000
_cell.angle_alpha   90.00
_cell.angle_beta   90.00
_cell.angle_gamma   90.00
#
_symmetry.space_group_name_H-M   'P 1'
#
loop_
_entity.id
_entity.type
_entity.pdbx_description
1 polymer ?
#
loop_
_entity_poly.entity_id
_entity_poly.type
_entity_poly.pdbx_seq_one_letter_code
_entity_poly.pdbx_strand_id
1 'polypeptide(L)'
;MNDESTFKLKKFQESINYQFKNVSLLRQALTTPQYAKENKTQDYQILETLGDIVLKLSLSLKIYNTGVLEPETLTKQKQCLEDKNSFLKIAINMDLEKYIISSKNQEIKGTAILADIFESICGAIFLDSGKDLDLIENLIINRFFKDWDKNFRESLQLSKNELLEFLQSRLKYIPKLNFEYKSVSENEKIRWRVTHLTILDPEGKIAIELPRIFTTKIYHSRKEAEKHVSRRVLEYLKQNLVI
;
A
#
# COMPACT_ATOMS: atom_id res chain seq x y z
N MET A 1 -33.94 -12.49 -10.74
CA MET A 1 -32.69 -11.76 -10.50
C MET A 1 -33.07 -10.29 -10.37
N ASN A 2 -32.70 -9.62 -9.26
CA ASN A 2 -33.10 -8.23 -9.09
C ASN A 2 -32.43 -7.35 -10.16
N ASP A 3 -33.24 -6.56 -10.85
CA ASP A 3 -32.86 -5.64 -11.93
C ASP A 3 -31.73 -4.69 -11.50
N GLU A 4 -31.73 -4.26 -10.24
CA GLU A 4 -30.74 -3.37 -9.65
C GLU A 4 -29.33 -3.99 -9.61
N SER A 5 -29.20 -5.26 -9.22
CA SER A 5 -27.91 -5.96 -9.17
C SER A 5 -27.29 -6.12 -10.56
N THR A 6 -28.12 -6.43 -11.57
CA THR A 6 -27.67 -6.56 -12.96
C THR A 6 -27.20 -5.22 -13.52
N PHE A 7 -27.90 -4.15 -13.19
CA PHE A 7 -27.50 -2.79 -13.57
C PHE A 7 -26.16 -2.38 -12.95
N LYS A 8 -25.95 -2.65 -11.66
CA LYS A 8 -24.66 -2.37 -10.97
C LYS A 8 -23.50 -3.09 -11.65
N LEU A 9 -23.64 -4.39 -11.95
CA LEU A 9 -22.60 -5.18 -12.63
C LEU A 9 -22.27 -4.62 -14.03
N LYS A 10 -23.29 -4.20 -14.79
CA LYS A 10 -23.08 -3.58 -16.10
C LYS A 10 -22.29 -2.27 -15.99
N LYS A 11 -22.71 -1.39 -15.07
CA LYS A 11 -22.04 -0.10 -14.83
C LYS A 11 -20.59 -0.28 -14.38
N PHE A 12 -20.32 -1.27 -13.54
CA PHE A 12 -18.95 -1.58 -13.14
C PHE A 12 -18.09 -1.99 -14.33
N GLN A 13 -18.55 -2.90 -15.17
CA GLN A 13 -17.84 -3.33 -16.39
C GLN A 13 -17.52 -2.15 -17.33
N GLU A 14 -18.48 -1.23 -17.50
CA GLU A 14 -18.27 0.01 -18.27
C GLU A 14 -17.15 0.87 -17.63
N SER A 15 -17.14 0.99 -16.29
CA SER A 15 -16.18 1.83 -15.56
C SER A 15 -14.73 1.34 -15.67
N ILE A 16 -14.53 0.02 -15.74
CA ILE A 16 -13.20 -0.60 -15.87
C ILE A 16 -12.80 -0.88 -17.32
N ASN A 17 -13.71 -0.63 -18.29
CA ASN A 17 -13.54 -0.92 -19.71
C ASN A 17 -13.23 -2.41 -19.97
N TYR A 18 -13.92 -3.31 -19.24
CA TYR A 18 -13.78 -4.76 -19.40
C TYR A 18 -15.15 -5.44 -19.32
N GLN A 19 -15.48 -6.26 -20.33
CA GLN A 19 -16.69 -7.05 -20.37
C GLN A 19 -16.40 -8.50 -20.00
N PHE A 20 -16.95 -8.96 -18.88
CA PHE A 20 -16.78 -10.34 -18.44
C PHE A 20 -17.51 -11.32 -19.37
N LYS A 21 -16.80 -12.36 -19.80
CA LYS A 21 -17.39 -13.52 -20.49
C LYS A 21 -18.27 -14.32 -19.53
N ASN A 22 -17.81 -14.45 -18.28
CA ASN A 22 -18.54 -15.08 -17.19
C ASN A 22 -18.89 -14.05 -16.09
N VAL A 23 -20.03 -13.40 -16.20
CA VAL A 23 -20.51 -12.39 -15.23
C VAL A 23 -20.66 -12.94 -13.81
N SER A 24 -20.75 -14.27 -13.63
CA SER A 24 -20.82 -14.87 -12.29
C SER A 24 -19.51 -14.69 -11.51
N LEU A 25 -18.36 -14.65 -12.19
CA LEU A 25 -17.07 -14.32 -11.55
C LEU A 25 -17.06 -12.89 -11.00
N LEU A 26 -17.56 -11.93 -11.80
CA LEU A 26 -17.68 -10.56 -11.32
C LEU A 26 -18.65 -10.44 -10.14
N ARG A 27 -19.79 -11.11 -10.20
CA ARG A 27 -20.73 -11.13 -9.09
C ARG A 27 -20.09 -11.70 -7.82
N GLN A 28 -19.39 -12.82 -7.93
CA GLN A 28 -18.67 -13.42 -6.81
C GLN A 28 -17.64 -12.46 -6.24
N ALA A 29 -16.82 -11.83 -7.08
CA ALA A 29 -15.78 -10.87 -6.66
C ALA A 29 -16.33 -9.66 -5.89
N LEU A 30 -17.57 -9.25 -6.16
CA LEU A 30 -18.23 -8.13 -5.50
C LEU A 30 -19.10 -8.54 -4.30
N THR A 31 -19.22 -9.84 -3.97
CA THR A 31 -20.10 -10.36 -2.92
C THR A 31 -19.35 -10.55 -1.61
N THR A 32 -19.83 -9.89 -0.54
CA THR A 32 -19.22 -10.03 0.80
C THR A 32 -19.56 -11.38 1.45
N PRO A 33 -18.69 -11.90 2.36
CA PRO A 33 -18.92 -13.17 3.06
C PRO A 33 -20.23 -13.18 3.87
N GLN A 34 -20.58 -12.05 4.48
CA GLN A 34 -21.82 -11.96 5.25
C GLN A 34 -23.05 -12.14 4.32
N TYR A 35 -23.10 -11.42 3.22
CA TYR A 35 -24.18 -11.56 2.23
C TYR A 35 -24.25 -12.98 1.65
N ALA A 36 -23.08 -13.55 1.32
CA ALA A 36 -22.98 -14.88 0.76
C ALA A 36 -23.54 -15.94 1.70
N LYS A 37 -23.26 -15.85 3.00
CA LYS A 37 -23.79 -16.76 4.03
C LYS A 37 -25.32 -16.65 4.13
N GLU A 38 -25.88 -15.44 4.13
CA GLU A 38 -27.31 -15.20 4.20
C GLU A 38 -28.06 -15.72 2.98
N ASN A 39 -27.44 -15.63 1.79
CA ASN A 39 -28.06 -15.94 0.50
C ASN A 39 -27.59 -17.26 -0.12
N LYS A 40 -26.77 -18.06 0.59
CA LYS A 40 -26.22 -19.34 0.12
C LYS A 40 -25.55 -19.24 -1.26
N THR A 41 -24.69 -18.22 -1.44
CA THR A 41 -23.93 -17.97 -2.66
C THR A 41 -22.43 -17.94 -2.37
N GLN A 42 -21.60 -17.76 -3.38
CA GLN A 42 -20.15 -17.62 -3.24
C GLN A 42 -19.77 -16.18 -2.91
N ASP A 43 -18.74 -16.01 -2.07
CA ASP A 43 -18.16 -14.72 -1.73
C ASP A 43 -16.82 -14.48 -2.44
N TYR A 44 -16.23 -13.32 -2.17
CA TYR A 44 -15.00 -12.84 -2.82
C TYR A 44 -13.71 -13.54 -2.36
N GLN A 45 -13.67 -14.21 -1.20
CA GLN A 45 -12.42 -14.59 -0.50
C GLN A 45 -11.47 -15.46 -1.34
N ILE A 46 -12.01 -16.43 -2.08
CA ILE A 46 -11.16 -17.26 -2.94
C ILE A 46 -10.55 -16.45 -4.11
N LEU A 47 -11.32 -15.51 -4.65
CA LEU A 47 -10.86 -14.64 -5.73
C LEU A 47 -9.91 -13.56 -5.21
N GLU A 48 -10.06 -13.07 -3.98
CA GLU A 48 -9.13 -12.22 -3.26
C GLU A 48 -7.76 -12.88 -3.16
N THR A 49 -7.72 -14.11 -2.61
CA THR A 49 -6.48 -14.87 -2.46
C THR A 49 -5.74 -15.04 -3.80
N LEU A 50 -6.48 -15.35 -4.87
CA LEU A 50 -5.89 -15.47 -6.20
C LEU A 50 -5.44 -14.10 -6.75
N GLY A 51 -6.25 -13.08 -6.56
CA GLY A 51 -5.99 -11.73 -7.05
C GLY A 51 -4.78 -11.07 -6.38
N ASP A 52 -4.58 -11.30 -5.09
CA ASP A 52 -3.38 -10.88 -4.37
C ASP A 52 -2.10 -11.45 -5.03
N ILE A 53 -2.09 -12.73 -5.36
CA ILE A 53 -0.97 -13.38 -6.05
C ILE A 53 -0.76 -12.79 -7.46
N VAL A 54 -1.84 -12.59 -8.20
CA VAL A 54 -1.80 -12.02 -9.57
C VAL A 54 -1.27 -10.59 -9.55
N LEU A 55 -1.74 -9.77 -8.62
CA LEU A 55 -1.26 -8.39 -8.46
C LEU A 55 0.23 -8.36 -8.09
N LYS A 56 0.65 -9.19 -7.15
CA LYS A 56 2.06 -9.29 -6.74
C LYS A 56 2.96 -9.70 -7.89
N LEU A 57 2.52 -10.66 -8.71
CA LEU A 57 3.27 -11.08 -9.89
C LEU A 57 3.31 -9.95 -10.93
N SER A 58 2.17 -9.34 -11.27
CA SER A 58 2.10 -8.27 -12.28
C SER A 58 2.94 -7.05 -11.87
N LEU A 59 2.89 -6.64 -10.59
CA LEU A 59 3.72 -5.57 -10.06
C LEU A 59 5.22 -5.93 -10.11
N SER A 60 5.58 -7.16 -9.77
CA SER A 60 6.97 -7.62 -9.83
C SER A 60 7.51 -7.60 -11.27
N LEU A 61 6.72 -8.05 -12.24
CA LEU A 61 7.06 -8.00 -13.66
C LEU A 61 7.21 -6.56 -14.15
N LYS A 62 6.29 -5.68 -13.73
CA LYS A 62 6.36 -4.25 -14.05
C LYS A 62 7.66 -3.63 -13.56
N ILE A 63 8.04 -3.89 -12.31
CA ILE A 63 9.28 -3.40 -11.72
C ILE A 63 10.49 -3.98 -12.47
N TYR A 64 10.51 -5.28 -12.71
CA TYR A 64 11.58 -5.95 -13.45
C TYR A 64 11.79 -5.33 -14.84
N ASN A 65 10.71 -5.04 -15.56
CA ASN A 65 10.73 -4.42 -16.89
C ASN A 65 11.27 -2.97 -16.88
N THR A 66 11.38 -2.32 -15.72
CA THR A 66 12.05 -1.01 -15.60
C THR A 66 13.58 -1.11 -15.52
N GLY A 67 14.15 -2.31 -15.58
CA GLY A 67 15.58 -2.55 -15.51
C GLY A 67 16.14 -2.71 -14.09
N VAL A 68 15.28 -2.93 -13.11
CA VAL A 68 15.70 -3.26 -11.72
C VAL A 68 16.19 -4.70 -11.70
N LEU A 69 17.51 -4.87 -11.53
CA LEU A 69 18.17 -6.18 -11.53
C LEU A 69 18.57 -6.65 -10.12
N GLU A 70 18.53 -5.77 -9.13
CA GLU A 70 18.91 -6.08 -7.75
C GLU A 70 17.72 -6.67 -6.97
N PRO A 71 17.82 -7.90 -6.45
CA PRO A 71 16.73 -8.58 -5.74
C PRO A 71 16.19 -7.77 -4.54
N GLU A 72 17.08 -7.08 -3.83
CA GLU A 72 16.72 -6.28 -2.66
C GLU A 72 15.89 -5.06 -3.07
N THR A 73 16.26 -4.38 -4.14
CA THR A 73 15.54 -3.24 -4.70
C THR A 73 14.15 -3.68 -5.18
N LEU A 74 14.06 -4.78 -5.93
CA LEU A 74 12.79 -5.34 -6.38
C LEU A 74 11.87 -5.69 -5.21
N THR A 75 12.41 -6.31 -4.16
CA THR A 75 11.64 -6.68 -2.96
C THR A 75 11.11 -5.44 -2.22
N LYS A 76 11.94 -4.43 -2.02
CA LYS A 76 11.54 -3.16 -1.38
C LYS A 76 10.47 -2.44 -2.20
N GLN A 77 10.62 -2.38 -3.51
CA GLN A 77 9.64 -1.78 -4.42
C GLN A 77 8.31 -2.50 -4.36
N LYS A 78 8.35 -3.81 -4.44
CA LYS A 78 7.17 -4.65 -4.35
C LYS A 78 6.40 -4.41 -3.04
N GLN A 79 7.08 -4.46 -1.89
CA GLN A 79 6.45 -4.24 -0.58
C GLN A 79 5.73 -2.90 -0.46
N CYS A 80 6.27 -1.84 -1.09
CA CYS A 80 5.63 -0.52 -1.07
C CYS A 80 4.32 -0.47 -1.88
N LEU A 81 4.22 -1.28 -2.93
CA LEU A 81 3.04 -1.31 -3.81
C LEU A 81 1.96 -2.26 -3.30
N GLU A 82 2.35 -3.33 -2.59
CA GLU A 82 1.48 -4.35 -2.02
C GLU A 82 0.84 -3.94 -0.68
N ASP A 83 1.00 -2.68 -0.27
CA ASP A 83 0.38 -2.20 0.97
C ASP A 83 -1.15 -2.12 0.80
N LYS A 84 -1.90 -2.76 1.71
CA LYS A 84 -3.38 -2.70 1.76
C LYS A 84 -3.93 -1.26 1.74
N ASN A 85 -3.18 -0.28 2.27
CA ASN A 85 -3.58 1.13 2.16
C ASN A 85 -3.51 1.66 0.72
N SER A 86 -2.60 1.15 -0.11
CA SER A 86 -2.52 1.50 -1.53
C SER A 86 -3.73 0.95 -2.29
N PHE A 87 -4.08 -0.31 -2.04
CA PHE A 87 -5.26 -0.95 -2.65
C PHE A 87 -6.56 -0.31 -2.18
N LEU A 88 -6.65 0.06 -0.89
CA LEU A 88 -7.79 0.81 -0.36
C LEU A 88 -7.98 2.16 -1.07
N LYS A 89 -6.90 2.92 -1.29
CA LYS A 89 -6.97 4.18 -2.03
C LYS A 89 -7.44 3.99 -3.47
N ILE A 90 -6.96 2.94 -4.15
CA ILE A 90 -7.40 2.60 -5.51
C ILE A 90 -8.88 2.24 -5.49
N ALA A 91 -9.34 1.40 -4.58
CA ALA A 91 -10.73 1.00 -4.42
C ALA A 91 -11.67 2.20 -4.20
N ILE A 92 -11.25 3.16 -3.38
CA ILE A 92 -11.97 4.41 -3.15
C ILE A 92 -12.03 5.25 -4.44
N ASN A 93 -10.91 5.40 -5.15
CA ASN A 93 -10.85 6.16 -6.41
C ASN A 93 -11.69 5.51 -7.53
N MET A 94 -11.90 4.21 -7.47
CA MET A 94 -12.78 3.47 -8.38
C MET A 94 -14.26 3.54 -7.96
N ASP A 95 -14.59 4.17 -6.84
CA ASP A 95 -15.94 4.17 -6.25
C ASP A 95 -16.49 2.73 -6.05
N LEU A 96 -15.64 1.76 -5.68
CA LEU A 96 -16.03 0.35 -5.59
C LEU A 96 -17.19 0.10 -4.65
N GLU A 97 -17.32 0.90 -3.58
CA GLU A 97 -18.41 0.80 -2.61
C GLU A 97 -19.80 0.74 -3.26
N LYS A 98 -20.00 1.47 -4.37
CA LYS A 98 -21.29 1.52 -5.09
C LYS A 98 -21.72 0.20 -5.72
N TYR A 99 -20.74 -0.67 -5.99
CA TYR A 99 -20.96 -1.92 -6.74
C TYR A 99 -20.98 -3.15 -5.85
N ILE A 100 -20.56 -3.02 -4.58
CA ILE A 100 -20.47 -4.14 -3.65
C ILE A 100 -21.84 -4.71 -3.33
N ILE A 101 -21.89 -6.03 -3.29
CA ILE A 101 -23.05 -6.82 -2.89
C ILE A 101 -22.87 -7.22 -1.43
N SER A 102 -23.53 -6.49 -0.53
CA SER A 102 -23.40 -6.63 0.92
C SER A 102 -24.74 -6.78 1.60
N SER A 103 -24.74 -7.29 2.82
CA SER A 103 -25.92 -7.35 3.68
C SER A 103 -26.37 -5.95 4.10
N LYS A 104 -27.67 -5.82 4.43
CA LYS A 104 -28.20 -4.58 5.01
C LYS A 104 -27.42 -4.27 6.31
N ASN A 105 -27.04 -2.99 6.48
CA ASN A 105 -26.30 -2.49 7.62
C ASN A 105 -24.84 -3.00 7.76
N GLN A 106 -24.27 -3.66 6.75
CA GLN A 106 -22.84 -3.97 6.74
C GLN A 106 -22.04 -2.70 6.42
N GLU A 107 -21.16 -2.31 7.33
CA GLU A 107 -20.27 -1.18 7.11
C GLU A 107 -19.14 -1.58 6.15
N ILE A 108 -19.03 -0.89 5.04
CA ILE A 108 -18.04 -1.14 3.98
C ILE A 108 -17.01 -0.01 3.93
N LYS A 109 -17.50 1.23 4.07
CA LYS A 109 -16.68 2.42 3.92
C LYS A 109 -15.55 2.48 4.94
N GLY A 110 -14.31 2.64 4.46
CA GLY A 110 -13.13 2.73 5.34
C GLY A 110 -12.68 1.41 5.95
N THR A 111 -13.28 0.28 5.58
CA THR A 111 -12.88 -1.06 6.03
C THR A 111 -11.91 -1.71 5.05
N ALA A 112 -11.24 -2.79 5.49
CA ALA A 112 -10.36 -3.61 4.64
C ALA A 112 -11.11 -4.26 3.47
N ILE A 113 -12.44 -4.44 3.58
CA ILE A 113 -13.30 -5.07 2.56
C ILE A 113 -13.12 -4.41 1.18
N LEU A 114 -12.90 -3.10 1.12
CA LEU A 114 -12.68 -2.40 -0.16
C LEU A 114 -11.38 -2.84 -0.85
N ALA A 115 -10.30 -3.03 -0.07
CA ALA A 115 -9.03 -3.54 -0.61
C ALA A 115 -9.16 -5.01 -1.03
N ASP A 116 -9.80 -5.83 -0.19
CA ASP A 116 -10.01 -7.26 -0.46
C ASP A 116 -10.86 -7.46 -1.74
N ILE A 117 -11.89 -6.63 -1.95
CA ILE A 117 -12.71 -6.64 -3.18
C ILE A 117 -11.91 -6.17 -4.39
N PHE A 118 -11.03 -5.18 -4.25
CA PHE A 118 -10.14 -4.78 -5.35
C PHE A 118 -9.25 -5.95 -5.78
N GLU A 119 -8.63 -6.66 -4.84
CA GLU A 119 -7.85 -7.87 -5.12
C GLU A 119 -8.73 -8.94 -5.79
N SER A 120 -9.93 -9.19 -5.27
CA SER A 120 -10.83 -10.20 -5.84
C SER A 120 -11.26 -9.90 -7.28
N ILE A 121 -11.47 -8.62 -7.63
CA ILE A 121 -11.75 -8.19 -9.00
C ILE A 121 -10.57 -8.52 -9.93
N CYS A 122 -9.32 -8.31 -9.48
CA CYS A 122 -8.14 -8.68 -10.25
C CYS A 122 -8.08 -10.20 -10.48
N GLY A 123 -8.39 -11.01 -9.46
CA GLY A 123 -8.51 -12.46 -9.58
C GLY A 123 -9.59 -12.89 -10.56
N ALA A 124 -10.76 -12.23 -10.50
CA ALA A 124 -11.87 -12.51 -11.42
C ALA A 124 -11.52 -12.17 -12.88
N ILE A 125 -10.93 -11.01 -13.13
CA ILE A 125 -10.46 -10.60 -14.47
C ILE A 125 -9.44 -11.60 -15.01
N PHE A 126 -8.47 -11.99 -14.19
CA PHE A 126 -7.43 -12.95 -14.57
C PHE A 126 -8.02 -14.30 -14.99
N LEU A 127 -8.97 -14.85 -14.23
CA LEU A 127 -9.65 -16.10 -14.59
C LEU A 127 -10.51 -15.96 -15.85
N ASP A 128 -11.30 -14.88 -15.94
CA ASP A 128 -12.22 -14.65 -17.05
C ASP A 128 -11.51 -14.40 -18.39
N SER A 129 -10.35 -13.77 -18.34
CA SER A 129 -9.50 -13.51 -19.52
C SER A 129 -8.76 -14.74 -20.05
N GLY A 130 -8.77 -15.85 -19.31
CA GLY A 130 -7.97 -17.03 -19.64
C GLY A 130 -6.54 -16.95 -19.10
N LYS A 131 -6.35 -16.28 -17.96
CA LYS A 131 -5.07 -16.09 -17.23
C LYS A 131 -4.10 -15.12 -17.95
N ASP A 132 -4.65 -14.07 -18.52
CA ASP A 132 -3.90 -13.04 -19.24
C ASP A 132 -3.34 -12.00 -18.28
N LEU A 133 -2.01 -12.03 -18.03
CA LEU A 133 -1.30 -11.06 -17.19
C LEU A 133 -1.13 -9.70 -17.88
N ASP A 134 -0.99 -9.67 -19.19
CA ASP A 134 -0.84 -8.41 -19.93
C ASP A 134 -2.13 -7.60 -19.86
N LEU A 135 -3.27 -8.29 -19.83
CA LEU A 135 -4.55 -7.64 -19.62
C LEU A 135 -4.63 -7.02 -18.20
N ILE A 136 -4.19 -7.72 -17.17
CA ILE A 136 -4.09 -7.18 -15.80
C ILE A 136 -3.16 -5.97 -15.76
N GLU A 137 -1.99 -6.04 -16.40
CA GLU A 137 -1.09 -4.90 -16.46
C GLU A 137 -1.78 -3.69 -17.10
N ASN A 138 -2.45 -3.87 -18.23
CA ASN A 138 -3.09 -2.78 -18.96
C ASN A 138 -4.31 -2.19 -18.25
N LEU A 139 -5.21 -3.02 -17.73
CA LEU A 139 -6.46 -2.56 -17.10
C LEU A 139 -6.25 -2.03 -15.68
N ILE A 140 -5.31 -2.59 -14.93
CA ILE A 140 -5.15 -2.34 -13.51
C ILE A 140 -3.84 -1.58 -13.24
N ILE A 141 -2.69 -2.19 -13.58
CA ILE A 141 -1.39 -1.64 -13.18
C ILE A 141 -1.13 -0.30 -13.86
N ASN A 142 -1.24 -0.24 -15.19
CA ASN A 142 -0.97 0.99 -15.94
C ASN A 142 -1.97 2.10 -15.66
N ARG A 143 -3.19 1.78 -15.23
CA ARG A 143 -4.24 2.75 -14.98
C ARG A 143 -4.19 3.33 -13.56
N PHE A 144 -4.02 2.48 -12.55
CA PHE A 144 -4.15 2.86 -11.15
C PHE A 144 -2.80 3.04 -10.43
N PHE A 145 -1.72 2.53 -11.01
CA PHE A 145 -0.37 2.69 -10.49
C PHE A 145 0.49 3.63 -11.36
N LYS A 146 -0.12 4.57 -12.10
CA LYS A 146 0.59 5.52 -12.97
C LYS A 146 1.68 6.31 -12.24
N ASP A 147 1.38 6.73 -11.02
CA ASP A 147 2.31 7.51 -10.18
C ASP A 147 3.15 6.62 -9.26
N TRP A 148 3.18 5.30 -9.52
CA TRP A 148 3.90 4.36 -8.67
C TRP A 148 5.38 4.72 -8.55
N ASP A 149 6.04 5.14 -9.62
CA ASP A 149 7.44 5.52 -9.61
C ASP A 149 7.69 6.74 -8.71
N LYS A 150 6.79 7.72 -8.73
CA LYS A 150 6.82 8.88 -7.83
C LYS A 150 6.53 8.48 -6.38
N ASN A 151 5.44 7.77 -6.15
CA ASN A 151 5.06 7.28 -4.84
C ASN A 151 6.11 6.32 -4.28
N PHE A 152 6.74 5.54 -5.16
CA PHE A 152 7.82 4.64 -4.84
C PHE A 152 9.10 5.39 -4.47
N ARG A 153 9.56 6.36 -5.27
CA ARG A 153 10.70 7.21 -4.91
C ARG A 153 10.45 7.95 -3.59
N GLU A 154 9.22 8.44 -3.39
CA GLU A 154 8.80 9.03 -2.13
C GLU A 154 8.78 8.00 -0.98
N SER A 155 8.48 6.74 -1.22
CA SER A 155 8.48 5.68 -0.22
C SER A 155 9.86 5.09 0.06
N LEU A 156 10.68 4.89 -0.96
CA LEU A 156 12.09 4.45 -0.83
C LEU A 156 12.93 5.45 -0.05
N GLN A 157 12.67 6.73 -0.23
CA GLN A 157 13.37 7.78 0.52
C GLN A 157 13.01 7.80 2.01
N LEU A 158 12.37 6.80 2.59
CA LEU A 158 11.54 7.04 3.77
C LEU A 158 11.67 6.05 4.88
N SER A 159 12.53 5.07 4.79
CA SER A 159 12.57 4.10 5.85
C SER A 159 13.64 4.46 6.89
N LYS A 160 13.28 4.28 8.15
CA LYS A 160 14.20 4.15 9.26
C LYS A 160 15.33 3.15 8.93
N ASN A 161 15.02 2.15 8.11
CA ASN A 161 15.95 1.13 7.64
C ASN A 161 17.02 1.70 6.70
N GLU A 162 16.68 2.60 5.78
CA GLU A 162 17.70 3.25 4.92
C GLU A 162 18.69 4.09 5.72
N LEU A 163 18.19 4.81 6.73
CA LEU A 163 19.06 5.53 7.65
C LEU A 163 19.98 4.56 8.41
N LEU A 164 19.43 3.45 8.91
CA LEU A 164 20.21 2.42 9.60
C LEU A 164 21.25 1.76 8.69
N GLU A 165 20.87 1.38 7.47
CA GLU A 165 21.77 0.79 6.46
C GLU A 165 22.91 1.76 6.10
N PHE A 166 22.56 3.03 5.84
CA PHE A 166 23.56 4.07 5.59
C PHE A 166 24.54 4.22 6.76
N LEU A 167 24.01 4.32 7.98
CA LEU A 167 24.84 4.45 9.18
C LEU A 167 25.68 3.21 9.42
N GLN A 168 25.12 2.00 9.27
CA GLN A 168 25.85 0.75 9.42
C GLN A 168 26.99 0.63 8.41
N SER A 169 26.78 1.04 7.17
CA SER A 169 27.83 1.04 6.15
C SER A 169 29.03 1.94 6.51
N ARG A 170 28.76 3.04 7.23
CA ARG A 170 29.78 4.04 7.64
C ARG A 170 30.43 3.71 8.98
N LEU A 171 29.62 3.37 9.98
CA LEU A 171 30.06 3.13 11.34
C LEU A 171 30.64 1.72 11.56
N LYS A 172 30.35 0.76 10.64
CA LYS A 172 30.76 -0.66 10.71
C LYS A 172 30.11 -1.44 11.88
N TYR A 173 29.09 -0.88 12.51
CA TYR A 173 28.23 -1.53 13.50
C TYR A 173 26.78 -1.06 13.31
N ILE A 174 25.81 -1.75 13.92
CA ILE A 174 24.40 -1.37 13.87
C ILE A 174 24.12 -0.34 14.96
N PRO A 175 23.88 0.94 14.62
CA PRO A 175 23.55 1.95 15.61
C PRO A 175 22.11 1.82 16.11
N LYS A 176 21.83 2.40 17.28
CA LYS A 176 20.48 2.53 17.82
C LYS A 176 19.96 3.92 17.53
N LEU A 177 18.72 4.00 17.01
CA LEU A 177 18.02 5.26 16.80
C LEU A 177 17.07 5.51 17.97
N ASN A 178 17.31 6.56 18.72
CA ASN A 178 16.47 6.98 19.84
C ASN A 178 15.65 8.22 19.45
N PHE A 179 14.32 8.07 19.38
CA PHE A 179 13.40 9.13 19.02
C PHE A 179 12.68 9.66 20.25
N GLU A 180 12.70 10.96 20.43
CA GLU A 180 11.89 11.66 21.41
C GLU A 180 10.62 12.23 20.78
N TYR A 181 9.50 12.11 21.47
CA TYR A 181 8.19 12.47 20.92
C TYR A 181 7.48 13.49 21.81
N LYS A 182 6.69 14.33 21.15
CA LYS A 182 5.67 15.16 21.79
C LYS A 182 4.30 14.84 21.18
N SER A 183 3.33 14.54 22.03
CA SER A 183 1.93 14.44 21.61
C SER A 183 1.30 15.82 21.53
N VAL A 184 0.44 16.02 20.54
CA VAL A 184 -0.35 17.23 20.35
C VAL A 184 -1.80 16.79 20.16
N SER A 185 -2.72 17.32 20.99
CA SER A 185 -4.15 17.08 20.81
C SER A 185 -4.70 18.14 19.86
N GLU A 186 -5.31 17.71 18.75
CA GLU A 186 -5.95 18.59 17.78
C GLU A 186 -7.25 17.93 17.32
N ASN A 187 -8.38 18.62 17.50
CA ASN A 187 -9.74 18.12 17.19
C ASN A 187 -10.00 16.70 17.76
N GLU A 188 -9.78 16.52 19.06
CA GLU A 188 -9.97 15.26 19.80
C GLU A 188 -9.11 14.08 19.33
N LYS A 189 -8.17 14.30 18.39
CA LYS A 189 -7.24 13.29 17.92
C LYS A 189 -5.83 13.56 18.43
N ILE A 190 -5.19 12.52 18.96
CA ILE A 190 -3.79 12.58 19.38
C ILE A 190 -2.93 12.46 18.13
N ARG A 191 -2.07 13.46 17.93
CA ARG A 191 -1.07 13.49 16.87
C ARG A 191 0.34 13.54 17.45
N TRP A 192 1.35 13.25 16.66
CA TRP A 192 2.70 13.05 17.11
C TRP A 192 3.70 13.91 16.34
N ARG A 193 4.70 14.40 17.08
CA ARG A 193 5.87 15.08 16.55
C ARG A 193 7.11 14.41 17.12
N VAL A 194 8.13 14.15 16.29
CA VAL A 194 9.48 13.86 16.78
C VAL A 194 10.15 15.19 17.12
N THR A 195 10.61 15.31 18.35
CA THR A 195 11.29 16.52 18.85
C THR A 195 12.81 16.38 18.76
N HIS A 196 13.33 15.15 18.86
CA HIS A 196 14.74 14.86 18.74
C HIS A 196 14.97 13.44 18.23
N LEU A 197 16.09 13.25 17.50
CA LEU A 197 16.63 11.95 17.12
C LEU A 197 18.09 11.91 17.55
N THR A 198 18.44 10.90 18.35
CA THR A 198 19.83 10.62 18.76
C THR A 198 20.30 9.32 18.10
N ILE A 199 21.48 9.33 17.54
CA ILE A 199 22.13 8.13 16.98
C ILE A 199 23.14 7.64 18.02
N LEU A 200 22.90 6.44 18.54
CA LEU A 200 23.70 5.84 19.60
C LEU A 200 24.52 4.65 19.07
N ASP A 201 25.69 4.44 19.64
CA ASP A 201 26.46 3.22 19.44
C ASP A 201 25.82 2.01 20.18
N PRO A 202 26.36 0.79 20.04
CA PRO A 202 25.86 -0.38 20.76
C PRO A 202 25.95 -0.25 22.30
N GLU A 203 26.88 0.56 22.82
CA GLU A 203 27.08 0.82 24.25
C GLU A 203 26.15 1.91 24.80
N GLY A 204 25.40 2.61 23.92
CA GLY A 204 24.46 3.66 24.28
C GLY A 204 25.06 5.07 24.35
N LYS A 205 26.30 5.26 23.88
CA LYS A 205 26.91 6.59 23.74
C LYS A 205 26.49 7.24 22.43
N ILE A 206 26.54 8.57 22.36
CA ILE A 206 26.21 9.31 21.12
C ILE A 206 27.29 9.00 20.08
N ALA A 207 26.84 8.34 18.99
CA ALA A 207 27.72 7.99 17.87
C ALA A 207 27.86 9.15 16.87
N ILE A 208 26.78 9.91 16.65
CA ILE A 208 26.76 11.07 15.78
C ILE A 208 25.90 12.15 16.43
N GLU A 209 26.45 13.35 16.59
CA GLU A 209 25.69 14.52 17.01
C GLU A 209 24.92 15.10 15.84
N LEU A 210 23.61 15.22 16.00
CA LEU A 210 22.72 15.81 15.00
C LEU A 210 22.34 17.25 15.41
N PRO A 211 22.26 18.17 14.46
CA PRO A 211 21.70 19.50 14.73
C PRO A 211 20.27 19.41 15.26
N ARG A 212 19.87 20.29 16.20
CA ARG A 212 18.52 20.34 16.77
C ARG A 212 17.39 20.72 15.78
N ILE A 213 17.73 20.96 14.51
CA ILE A 213 16.80 21.38 13.47
C ILE A 213 15.89 20.25 12.94
N PHE A 214 16.07 19.02 13.37
CA PHE A 214 15.30 17.86 12.89
C PHE A 214 13.98 17.64 13.62
N THR A 215 13.34 18.72 14.09
CA THR A 215 11.95 18.65 14.55
C THR A 215 11.01 18.40 13.38
N THR A 216 9.98 17.59 13.57
CA THR A 216 9.01 17.31 12.51
C THR A 216 7.80 18.22 12.60
N LYS A 217 7.02 18.23 11.51
CA LYS A 217 5.60 18.61 11.55
C LYS A 217 4.84 17.61 12.43
N ILE A 218 3.57 17.84 12.63
CA ILE A 218 2.67 16.98 13.39
C ILE A 218 2.10 15.93 12.45
N TYR A 219 2.15 14.64 12.86
CA TYR A 219 1.71 13.49 12.07
C TYR A 219 0.66 12.66 12.80
N HIS A 220 -0.09 11.82 12.07
CA HIS A 220 -1.14 10.98 12.64
C HIS A 220 -0.60 9.84 13.51
N SER A 221 0.64 9.40 13.27
CA SER A 221 1.27 8.33 14.05
C SER A 221 2.73 8.63 14.37
N ARG A 222 3.26 7.96 15.42
CA ARG A 222 4.71 8.00 15.73
C ARG A 222 5.53 7.46 14.56
N LYS A 223 5.09 6.35 13.96
CA LYS A 223 5.77 5.70 12.85
C LYS A 223 5.91 6.63 11.63
N GLU A 224 4.90 7.43 11.35
CA GLU A 224 4.94 8.43 10.27
C GLU A 224 5.92 9.57 10.60
N ALA A 225 5.91 10.06 11.83
CA ALA A 225 6.85 11.08 12.29
C ALA A 225 8.31 10.59 12.24
N GLU A 226 8.57 9.34 12.70
CA GLU A 226 9.90 8.69 12.61
C GLU A 226 10.40 8.60 11.16
N LYS A 227 9.51 8.18 10.25
CA LYS A 227 9.78 8.08 8.83
C LYS A 227 10.31 9.39 8.26
N HIS A 228 9.60 10.49 8.54
CA HIS A 228 9.96 11.80 8.02
C HIS A 228 11.24 12.38 8.62
N VAL A 229 11.48 12.18 9.91
CA VAL A 229 12.73 12.65 10.52
C VAL A 229 13.92 11.83 10.03
N SER A 230 13.78 10.52 9.90
CA SER A 230 14.84 9.64 9.40
C SER A 230 15.30 10.03 8.00
N ARG A 231 14.36 10.38 7.12
CA ARG A 231 14.67 10.88 5.77
C ARG A 231 15.52 12.15 5.84
N ARG A 232 15.06 13.16 6.58
CA ARG A 232 15.77 14.44 6.66
C ARG A 232 17.17 14.28 7.25
N VAL A 233 17.32 13.39 8.23
CA VAL A 233 18.63 13.06 8.81
C VAL A 233 19.51 12.33 7.79
N LEU A 234 18.97 11.38 7.05
CA LEU A 234 19.72 10.70 5.99
C LEU A 234 20.21 11.66 4.89
N GLU A 235 19.34 12.56 4.42
CA GLU A 235 19.71 13.60 3.46
C GLU A 235 20.83 14.50 4.00
N TYR A 236 20.71 14.94 5.25
CA TYR A 236 21.72 15.74 5.92
C TYR A 236 23.06 15.00 6.05
N LEU A 237 23.03 13.73 6.48
CA LEU A 237 24.23 12.93 6.65
C LEU A 237 24.92 12.63 5.31
N LYS A 238 24.17 12.38 4.25
CA LYS A 238 24.73 12.20 2.91
C LYS A 238 25.47 13.44 2.39
N GLN A 239 25.02 14.64 2.78
CA GLN A 239 25.63 15.90 2.38
C GLN A 239 26.82 16.33 3.26
N ASN A 240 26.81 15.96 4.54
CA ASN A 240 27.73 16.51 5.53
C ASN A 240 28.68 15.47 6.15
N LEU A 241 28.38 14.18 6.08
CA LEU A 241 29.27 13.11 6.49
C LEU A 241 30.18 12.72 5.31
N VAL A 242 31.24 13.49 5.12
CA VAL A 242 32.43 13.09 4.35
C VAL A 242 33.31 12.34 5.31
N ILE A 243 33.19 11.02 5.39
CA ILE A 243 34.12 10.12 6.07
C ILE A 243 34.70 9.18 5.02
#